data_367558cc624ff8f8a7c5488536d485e0
#
_entry.id   367558cc624ff8f8a7c5488536d485e0
#
_cell.length_a   1.000
_cell.length_b   1.000
_cell.length_c   1.000
_cell.angle_alpha   90.00
_cell.angle_beta   90.00
_cell.angle_gamma   90.00
#
_symmetry.space_group_name_H-M   'P 1'
#
loop_
_entity.id
_entity.type
_entity.pdbx_description
1 polymer ?
#
loop_
_entity_poly.entity_id
_entity_poly.type
_entity_poly.pdbx_seq_one_letter_code
_entity_poly.pdbx_strand_id
1 'polypeptide(L)'
;NHGHSSLLIRGGGHSVLLNPFRSVGCATGLKEPRLRANVILASSELADEGARIAKGTFLVKPGSYRIGGLSLEGFIAPHDRFGGRRYGFSTLWQWTQGGLNFAHLGGGAAPLTGENKVLLGRPDVLFIAVGGGSKVYNGLEAAQVVKELKPKRVIPVQYLRRSQAIA
;
A
#
# COMPACT_ATOMS: atom_id res chain seq x y z
N ASN A 1 8.66 8.10 5.65
CA ASN A 1 7.65 8.45 4.67
C ASN A 1 8.33 9.21 3.52
N HIS A 2 8.12 8.75 2.29
CA HIS A 2 8.70 9.32 1.07
C HIS A 2 7.65 10.07 0.23
N GLY A 3 6.43 10.17 0.72
CA GLY A 3 5.30 10.76 0.02
C GLY A 3 4.46 9.74 -0.72
N HIS A 4 3.33 10.17 -1.27
CA HIS A 4 2.34 9.30 -1.89
C HIS A 4 1.99 8.13 -0.97
N SER A 5 2.06 6.89 -1.42
CA SER A 5 1.91 5.68 -0.59
C SER A 5 3.25 5.00 -0.26
N SER A 6 4.38 5.69 -0.45
CA SER A 6 5.70 5.10 -0.26
C SER A 6 6.25 5.32 1.14
N LEU A 7 6.49 4.21 1.84
CA LEU A 7 7.06 4.18 3.18
C LEU A 7 8.14 3.11 3.27
N LEU A 8 9.20 3.41 4.00
CA LEU A 8 10.22 2.44 4.37
C LEU A 8 10.03 2.06 5.84
N ILE A 9 9.74 0.78 6.08
CA ILE A 9 9.57 0.19 7.41
C ILE A 9 10.85 -0.57 7.75
N ARG A 10 11.44 -0.27 8.90
CA ARG A 10 12.62 -0.95 9.43
C ARG A 10 12.33 -1.51 10.80
N GLY A 11 12.76 -2.73 11.07
CA GLY A 11 12.59 -3.39 12.36
C GLY A 11 12.77 -4.90 12.22
N GLY A 12 13.04 -5.58 13.34
CA GLY A 12 13.22 -7.04 13.35
C GLY A 12 14.32 -7.55 12.41
N GLY A 13 15.36 -6.74 12.15
CA GLY A 13 16.45 -7.09 11.23
C GLY A 13 16.12 -6.95 9.74
N HIS A 14 14.94 -6.41 9.39
CA HIS A 14 14.47 -6.31 8.01
C HIS A 14 14.09 -4.88 7.62
N SER A 15 14.08 -4.62 6.31
CA SER A 15 13.56 -3.41 5.71
C SER A 15 12.56 -3.74 4.60
N VAL A 16 11.35 -3.15 4.68
CA VAL A 16 10.29 -3.29 3.70
C VAL A 16 9.95 -1.91 3.14
N LEU A 17 10.07 -1.75 1.83
CA LEU A 17 9.67 -0.53 1.11
C LEU A 17 8.31 -0.77 0.45
N LEU A 18 7.36 0.12 0.74
CA LEU A 18 6.03 0.09 0.13
C LEU A 18 5.98 1.04 -1.07
N ASN A 19 5.33 0.63 -2.14
CA ASN A 19 4.93 1.44 -3.30
C ASN A 19 5.97 2.48 -3.74
N PRO A 20 7.16 2.09 -4.20
CA PRO A 20 8.06 3.03 -4.87
C PRO A 20 7.38 3.56 -6.14
N PHE A 21 7.55 4.85 -6.42
CA PHE A 21 6.82 5.54 -7.47
C PHE A 21 7.73 6.37 -8.37
N ARG A 22 7.34 6.54 -9.64
CA ARG A 22 7.78 7.62 -10.52
C ARG A 22 6.99 8.88 -10.21
N SER A 23 7.63 10.04 -10.42
CA SER A 23 6.99 11.36 -10.24
C SER A 23 5.98 11.65 -11.36
N VAL A 24 4.95 10.81 -11.49
CA VAL A 24 3.87 10.89 -12.49
C VAL A 24 2.52 10.67 -11.83
N GLY A 25 1.45 10.99 -12.51
CA GLY A 25 0.08 10.77 -12.01
C GLY A 25 -0.14 11.45 -10.66
N CYS A 26 -0.67 10.70 -9.70
CA CYS A 26 -0.91 11.21 -8.34
C CYS A 26 0.37 11.51 -7.54
N ALA A 27 1.54 11.06 -8.01
CA ALA A 27 2.85 11.30 -7.38
C ALA A 27 3.64 12.44 -8.03
N THR A 28 3.06 13.18 -8.98
CA THR A 28 3.73 14.29 -9.67
C THR A 28 4.28 15.32 -8.69
N GLY A 29 5.52 15.75 -8.91
CA GLY A 29 6.23 16.71 -8.07
C GLY A 29 6.87 16.14 -6.80
N LEU A 30 6.68 14.85 -6.51
CA LEU A 30 7.34 14.20 -5.38
C LEU A 30 8.71 13.62 -5.81
N LYS A 31 9.67 13.63 -4.88
CA LYS A 31 10.98 13.01 -5.09
C LYS A 31 10.85 11.48 -5.13
N GLU A 32 11.29 10.87 -6.21
CA GLU A 32 11.27 9.42 -6.40
C GLU A 32 12.09 8.68 -5.32
N PRO A 33 11.53 7.65 -4.65
CA PRO A 33 12.22 6.91 -3.58
C PRO A 33 13.20 5.87 -4.15
N ARG A 34 14.37 6.31 -4.60
CA ARG A 34 15.45 5.44 -5.10
C ARG A 34 16.26 4.88 -3.92
N LEU A 35 15.69 3.90 -3.23
CA LEU A 35 16.19 3.34 -1.98
C LEU A 35 16.62 1.87 -2.15
N ARG A 36 17.23 1.33 -1.08
CA ARG A 36 17.50 -0.10 -0.92
C ARG A 36 16.65 -0.63 0.24
N ALA A 37 15.99 -1.77 0.02
CA ALA A 37 15.26 -2.51 1.05
C ALA A 37 15.46 -4.01 0.83
N ASN A 38 15.25 -4.83 1.85
CA ASN A 38 15.26 -6.29 1.67
C ASN A 38 14.10 -6.73 0.77
N VAL A 39 12.91 -6.17 1.02
CA VAL A 39 11.70 -6.45 0.25
C VAL A 39 11.05 -5.14 -0.19
N ILE A 40 10.52 -5.15 -1.40
CA ILE A 40 9.73 -4.06 -1.97
C ILE A 40 8.34 -4.63 -2.27
N LEU A 41 7.32 -4.08 -1.64
CA LEU A 41 5.93 -4.45 -1.84
C LEU A 41 5.22 -3.36 -2.64
N ALA A 42 4.85 -3.67 -3.87
CA ALA A 42 4.05 -2.81 -4.71
C ALA A 42 2.60 -3.31 -4.74
N SER A 43 1.64 -2.40 -4.61
CA SER A 43 0.22 -2.75 -4.68
C SER A 43 -0.27 -2.92 -6.11
N SER A 44 0.37 -2.29 -7.10
CA SER A 44 0.05 -2.42 -8.51
C SER A 44 1.29 -2.20 -9.38
N GLU A 45 1.17 -2.43 -10.68
CA GLU A 45 2.23 -2.14 -11.66
C GLU A 45 2.15 -0.70 -12.22
N LEU A 46 1.24 0.13 -11.69
CA LEU A 46 1.13 1.53 -12.07
C LEU A 46 2.40 2.30 -11.67
N ALA A 47 2.88 3.17 -12.56
CA ALA A 47 4.16 3.86 -12.35
C ALA A 47 4.21 4.73 -11.10
N ASP A 48 3.06 5.20 -10.62
CA ASP A 48 2.94 5.98 -9.39
C ASP A 48 2.76 5.12 -8.12
N GLU A 49 2.74 3.77 -8.23
CA GLU A 49 2.57 2.86 -7.09
C GLU A 49 3.49 1.63 -7.11
N GLY A 50 4.11 1.32 -8.24
CA GLY A 50 4.89 0.10 -8.40
C GLY A 50 6.10 0.26 -9.30
N ALA A 51 6.77 1.42 -9.26
CA ALA A 51 7.94 1.67 -10.07
C ALA A 51 9.14 0.84 -9.62
N ARG A 52 9.79 0.15 -10.56
CA ARG A 52 11.01 -0.64 -10.30
C ARG A 52 12.27 0.25 -10.26
N ILE A 53 12.32 1.17 -9.29
CA ILE A 53 13.41 2.15 -9.14
C ILE A 53 14.21 1.98 -7.85
N ALA A 54 13.75 1.11 -6.96
CA ALA A 54 14.42 0.75 -5.72
C ALA A 54 15.17 -0.58 -5.88
N LYS A 55 16.18 -0.82 -5.03
CA LYS A 55 16.98 -2.04 -5.03
C LYS A 55 16.51 -3.00 -3.93
N GLY A 56 16.17 -4.23 -4.29
CA GLY A 56 15.69 -5.28 -3.39
C GLY A 56 14.79 -6.29 -4.10
N THR A 57 14.26 -7.26 -3.36
CA THR A 57 13.32 -8.23 -3.90
C THR A 57 11.96 -7.56 -4.12
N PHE A 58 11.55 -7.42 -5.37
CA PHE A 58 10.33 -6.72 -5.75
C PHE A 58 9.17 -7.70 -5.91
N LEU A 59 8.10 -7.50 -5.14
CA LEU A 59 6.86 -8.27 -5.17
C LEU A 59 5.68 -7.34 -5.50
N VAL A 60 4.83 -7.77 -6.44
CA VAL A 60 3.64 -7.03 -6.86
C VAL A 60 2.44 -7.95 -7.09
N LYS A 61 2.67 -9.24 -7.31
CA LYS A 61 1.59 -10.21 -7.56
C LYS A 61 1.07 -10.80 -6.25
N PRO A 62 -0.24 -11.10 -6.16
CA PRO A 62 -0.80 -11.86 -5.04
C PRO A 62 -0.09 -13.22 -4.87
N GLY A 63 -0.01 -13.70 -3.64
CA GLY A 63 0.61 -14.98 -3.32
C GLY A 63 1.27 -14.97 -1.94
N SER A 64 1.78 -16.13 -1.54
CA SER A 64 2.53 -16.33 -0.29
C SER A 64 4.02 -16.35 -0.60
N TYR A 65 4.78 -15.54 0.12
CA TYR A 65 6.22 -15.39 -0.10
C TYR A 65 6.98 -15.52 1.20
N ARG A 66 8.22 -16.02 1.09
CA ARG A 66 9.17 -16.04 2.20
C ARG A 66 10.51 -15.47 1.75
N ILE A 67 10.86 -14.29 2.25
CA ILE A 67 12.06 -13.57 1.87
C ILE A 67 12.85 -13.21 3.13
N GLY A 68 14.07 -13.78 3.27
CA GLY A 68 14.97 -13.46 4.37
C GLY A 68 14.35 -13.67 5.76
N GLY A 69 13.44 -14.64 5.92
CA GLY A 69 12.74 -14.90 7.17
C GLY A 69 11.42 -14.13 7.35
N LEU A 70 11.11 -13.13 6.51
CA LEU A 70 9.79 -12.52 6.47
C LEU A 70 8.80 -13.40 5.72
N SER A 71 7.63 -13.65 6.32
CA SER A 71 6.47 -14.24 5.66
C SER A 71 5.55 -13.10 5.21
N LEU A 72 5.22 -13.08 3.91
CA LEU A 72 4.45 -12.03 3.28
C LEU A 72 3.30 -12.66 2.51
N GLU A 73 2.11 -12.13 2.71
CA GLU A 73 0.89 -12.57 2.03
C GLU A 73 0.33 -11.43 1.18
N GLY A 74 0.08 -11.73 -0.09
CA GLY A 74 -0.54 -10.80 -1.02
C GLY A 74 -1.92 -11.30 -1.44
N PHE A 75 -2.95 -10.47 -1.31
CA PHE A 75 -4.33 -10.79 -1.67
C PHE A 75 -4.80 -9.91 -2.82
N ILE A 76 -5.48 -10.50 -3.79
CA ILE A 76 -6.03 -9.76 -4.91
C ILE A 76 -7.25 -8.94 -4.48
N ALA A 77 -7.33 -7.70 -4.98
CA ALA A 77 -8.51 -6.85 -4.85
C ALA A 77 -8.67 -5.99 -6.12
N PRO A 78 -9.90 -5.60 -6.50
CA PRO A 78 -10.06 -4.57 -7.51
C PRO A 78 -9.40 -3.27 -7.06
N HIS A 79 -8.76 -2.55 -8.00
CA HIS A 79 -8.12 -1.28 -7.69
C HIS A 79 -9.14 -0.14 -7.55
N ASP A 80 -10.23 -0.22 -8.28
CA ASP A 80 -11.26 0.83 -8.36
C ASP A 80 -12.65 0.34 -7.95
N ARG A 81 -13.59 1.29 -7.76
CA ARG A 81 -14.98 1.04 -7.37
C ARG A 81 -15.81 0.31 -8.44
N PHE A 82 -15.25 0.14 -9.63
CA PHE A 82 -15.90 -0.49 -10.78
C PHE A 82 -15.43 -1.93 -11.01
N GLY A 83 -14.93 -2.59 -9.97
CA GLY A 83 -14.44 -3.97 -10.05
C GLY A 83 -13.16 -4.13 -10.86
N GLY A 84 -12.31 -3.11 -10.87
CA GLY A 84 -11.03 -3.14 -11.57
C GLY A 84 -11.11 -2.76 -13.06
N ARG A 85 -12.28 -2.33 -13.56
CA ARG A 85 -12.45 -2.00 -14.98
C ARG A 85 -11.61 -0.82 -15.45
N ARG A 86 -11.25 0.09 -14.54
CA ARG A 86 -10.54 1.33 -14.87
C ARG A 86 -9.03 1.23 -14.61
N TYR A 87 -8.65 0.65 -13.48
CA TYR A 87 -7.25 0.59 -13.04
C TYR A 87 -6.76 -0.83 -12.79
N GLY A 88 -7.54 -1.84 -13.16
CA GLY A 88 -7.19 -3.23 -12.97
C GLY A 88 -7.31 -3.69 -11.52
N PHE A 89 -6.42 -4.60 -11.15
CA PHE A 89 -6.37 -5.18 -9.82
C PHE A 89 -5.15 -4.70 -9.07
N SER A 90 -5.26 -4.71 -7.74
CA SER A 90 -4.18 -4.42 -6.81
C SER A 90 -3.93 -5.60 -5.88
N THR A 91 -2.76 -5.61 -5.27
CA THR A 91 -2.39 -6.56 -4.22
C THR A 91 -2.45 -5.86 -2.87
N LEU A 92 -3.28 -6.40 -1.98
CA LEU A 92 -3.29 -6.06 -0.57
C LEU A 92 -2.20 -6.87 0.12
N TRP A 93 -1.34 -6.24 0.88
CA TRP A 93 -0.22 -6.91 1.52
C TRP A 93 -0.42 -7.05 3.03
N GLN A 94 -0.04 -8.20 3.57
CA GLN A 94 0.03 -8.47 5.00
C GLN A 94 1.37 -9.14 5.31
N TRP A 95 2.01 -8.73 6.42
CA TRP A 95 3.24 -9.37 6.91
C TRP A 95 3.44 -9.10 8.40
N THR A 96 4.31 -9.92 9.01
CA THR A 96 4.75 -9.70 10.40
C THR A 96 6.23 -9.29 10.40
N GLN A 97 6.53 -8.21 11.11
CA GLN A 97 7.88 -7.68 11.23
C GLN A 97 8.08 -7.04 12.60
N GLY A 98 9.18 -7.39 13.30
CA GLY A 98 9.45 -6.86 14.63
C GLY A 98 8.34 -7.13 15.65
N GLY A 99 7.64 -8.25 15.53
CA GLY A 99 6.53 -8.63 16.41
C GLY A 99 5.20 -7.91 16.13
N LEU A 100 5.10 -7.11 15.07
CA LEU A 100 3.88 -6.41 14.67
C LEU A 100 3.33 -6.97 13.35
N ASN A 101 2.00 -7.06 13.27
CA ASN A 101 1.29 -7.39 12.05
C ASN A 101 0.96 -6.11 11.29
N PHE A 102 1.41 -6.04 10.05
CA PHE A 102 1.18 -4.93 9.14
C PHE A 102 0.20 -5.32 8.05
N ALA A 103 -0.64 -4.37 7.63
CA ALA A 103 -1.44 -4.48 6.42
C ALA A 103 -1.29 -3.20 5.58
N HIS A 104 -1.14 -3.37 4.27
CA HIS A 104 -1.05 -2.28 3.30
C HIS A 104 -2.10 -2.48 2.20
N LEU A 105 -3.04 -1.56 2.12
CA LEU A 105 -4.16 -1.65 1.17
C LEU A 105 -3.86 -0.99 -0.18
N GLY A 106 -2.64 -0.49 -0.38
CA GLY A 106 -2.25 0.17 -1.63
C GLY A 106 -3.00 1.46 -1.90
N GLY A 107 -3.15 1.77 -3.17
CA GLY A 107 -3.92 2.89 -3.68
C GLY A 107 -5.36 2.52 -4.06
N GLY A 108 -5.92 1.45 -3.52
CA GLY A 108 -7.25 0.97 -3.90
C GLY A 108 -8.39 1.86 -3.41
N ALA A 109 -9.53 1.75 -4.11
CA ALA A 109 -10.79 2.41 -3.75
C ALA A 109 -11.97 1.43 -3.67
N ALA A 110 -11.77 0.16 -4.03
CA ALA A 110 -12.82 -0.84 -3.95
C ALA A 110 -13.14 -1.21 -2.50
N PRO A 111 -14.41 -1.43 -2.15
CA PRO A 111 -14.77 -2.00 -0.87
C PRO A 111 -14.08 -3.36 -0.68
N LEU A 112 -13.62 -3.64 0.54
CA LEU A 112 -13.06 -4.94 0.87
C LEU A 112 -14.15 -6.01 0.83
N THR A 113 -13.87 -7.13 0.19
CA THR A 113 -14.73 -8.32 0.23
C THR A 113 -14.72 -8.94 1.62
N GLY A 114 -15.71 -9.78 1.93
CA GLY A 114 -15.70 -10.57 3.16
C GLY A 114 -14.45 -11.42 3.30
N GLU A 115 -13.99 -12.02 2.20
CA GLU A 115 -12.74 -12.79 2.15
C GLU A 115 -11.52 -11.94 2.46
N ASN A 116 -11.37 -10.77 1.82
CA ASN A 116 -10.26 -9.86 2.10
C ASN A 116 -10.22 -9.45 3.58
N LYS A 117 -11.39 -9.19 4.21
CA LYS A 117 -11.48 -8.83 5.63
C LYS A 117 -11.02 -9.97 6.54
N VAL A 118 -11.42 -11.20 6.23
CA VAL A 118 -11.01 -12.40 6.99
C VAL A 118 -9.50 -12.62 6.87
N LEU A 119 -8.96 -12.54 5.64
CA LEU A 119 -7.53 -12.76 5.37
C LEU A 119 -6.65 -11.69 6.01
N LEU A 120 -7.04 -10.41 5.92
CA LEU A 120 -6.31 -9.30 6.55
C LEU A 120 -6.42 -9.31 8.08
N GLY A 121 -7.50 -9.85 8.61
CA GLY A 121 -7.76 -9.94 10.04
C GLY A 121 -7.72 -8.57 10.73
N ARG A 122 -7.14 -8.53 11.93
CA ARG A 122 -6.97 -7.29 12.72
C ARG A 122 -5.48 -6.91 12.77
N PRO A 123 -4.99 -6.05 11.87
CA PRO A 123 -3.58 -5.67 11.88
C PRO A 123 -3.23 -4.77 13.06
N ASP A 124 -1.97 -4.83 13.52
CA ASP A 124 -1.44 -3.87 14.48
C ASP A 124 -1.27 -2.49 13.83
N VAL A 125 -0.84 -2.46 12.55
CA VAL A 125 -0.64 -1.23 11.78
C VAL A 125 -1.27 -1.40 10.41
N LEU A 126 -2.18 -0.48 10.05
CA LEU A 126 -2.83 -0.40 8.75
C LEU A 126 -2.35 0.83 7.98
N PHE A 127 -1.80 0.62 6.78
CA PHE A 127 -1.55 1.69 5.81
C PHE A 127 -2.73 1.76 4.84
N ILE A 128 -3.38 2.93 4.76
CA ILE A 128 -4.60 3.12 3.95
C ILE A 128 -4.57 4.47 3.23
N ALA A 129 -4.87 4.46 1.95
CA ALA A 129 -5.01 5.68 1.15
C ALA A 129 -6.29 6.44 1.53
N VAL A 130 -6.21 7.78 1.59
CA VAL A 130 -7.33 8.65 2.01
C VAL A 130 -7.56 9.85 1.09
N GLY A 131 -6.81 9.95 -0.02
CA GLY A 131 -6.79 11.13 -0.88
C GLY A 131 -8.04 11.33 -1.74
N GLY A 132 -8.88 10.31 -1.89
CA GLY A 132 -10.11 10.39 -2.69
C GLY A 132 -9.89 10.30 -4.19
N GLY A 133 -10.84 10.84 -4.95
CA GLY A 133 -10.84 10.73 -6.41
C GLY A 133 -11.31 9.35 -6.89
N SER A 134 -11.04 9.04 -8.15
CA SER A 134 -11.51 7.79 -8.77
C SER A 134 -10.68 6.56 -8.38
N LYS A 135 -9.47 6.77 -7.89
CA LYS A 135 -8.44 5.74 -7.73
C LYS A 135 -8.28 5.25 -6.30
N VAL A 136 -8.46 6.13 -5.30
CA VAL A 136 -8.23 5.80 -3.89
C VAL A 136 -9.45 6.09 -3.03
N TYR A 137 -9.50 5.51 -1.82
CA TYR A 137 -10.53 5.82 -0.83
C TYR A 137 -10.54 7.31 -0.53
N ASN A 138 -11.73 7.87 -0.34
CA ASN A 138 -11.88 9.14 0.37
C ASN A 138 -11.87 8.90 1.90
N GLY A 139 -11.88 9.99 2.68
CA GLY A 139 -11.80 9.88 4.14
C GLY A 139 -12.95 9.07 4.78
N LEU A 140 -14.17 9.15 4.24
CA LEU A 140 -15.32 8.40 4.76
C LEU A 140 -15.21 6.91 4.46
N GLU A 141 -14.83 6.56 3.23
CA GLU A 141 -14.59 5.17 2.82
C GLU A 141 -13.45 4.55 3.63
N ALA A 142 -12.35 5.29 3.81
CA ALA A 142 -11.24 4.84 4.64
C ALA A 142 -11.65 4.63 6.10
N ALA A 143 -12.46 5.52 6.67
CA ALA A 143 -13.00 5.37 8.03
C ALA A 143 -13.88 4.13 8.15
N GLN A 144 -14.67 3.79 7.13
CA GLN A 144 -15.47 2.57 7.12
C GLN A 144 -14.58 1.32 7.13
N VAL A 145 -13.53 1.27 6.29
CA VAL A 145 -12.56 0.16 6.28
C VAL A 145 -11.88 0.01 7.64
N VAL A 146 -11.50 1.12 8.28
CA VAL A 146 -10.90 1.12 9.63
C VAL A 146 -11.87 0.53 10.67
N LYS A 147 -13.17 0.87 10.60
CA LYS A 147 -14.19 0.28 11.48
C LYS A 147 -14.33 -1.23 11.29
N GLU A 148 -14.20 -1.70 10.06
CA GLU A 148 -14.33 -3.11 9.72
C GLU A 148 -13.11 -3.93 10.15
N LEU A 149 -11.88 -3.46 9.88
CA LEU A 149 -10.64 -4.16 10.23
C LEU A 149 -10.20 -3.95 11.68
N LYS A 150 -10.63 -2.88 12.33
CA LYS A 150 -10.29 -2.53 13.72
C LYS A 150 -8.79 -2.60 14.03
N PRO A 151 -7.92 -1.96 13.22
CA PRO A 151 -6.49 -1.97 13.45
C PRO A 151 -6.15 -1.26 14.76
N LYS A 152 -4.99 -1.58 15.37
CA LYS A 152 -4.52 -0.85 16.55
C LYS A 152 -4.02 0.56 16.22
N ARG A 153 -3.43 0.73 15.03
CA ARG A 153 -2.92 2.00 14.49
C ARG A 153 -3.23 2.13 13.01
N VAL A 154 -3.52 3.35 12.58
CA VAL A 154 -3.78 3.70 11.18
C VAL A 154 -2.74 4.71 10.73
N ILE A 155 -2.13 4.45 9.58
CA ILE A 155 -1.22 5.39 8.91
C ILE A 155 -1.88 5.77 7.58
N PRO A 156 -2.45 6.97 7.48
CA PRO A 156 -3.01 7.46 6.23
C PRO A 156 -1.90 7.76 5.22
N VAL A 157 -2.15 7.41 3.96
CA VAL A 157 -1.25 7.66 2.83
C VAL A 157 -2.01 8.27 1.66
N GLN A 158 -1.31 8.72 0.62
CA GLN A 158 -1.90 9.33 -0.58
C GLN A 158 -2.85 10.50 -0.28
N TYR A 159 -2.52 11.33 0.69
CA TYR A 159 -3.22 12.59 0.95
C TYR A 159 -2.48 13.76 0.32
N LEU A 160 -3.25 14.80 -0.07
CA LEU A 160 -2.69 16.02 -0.67
C LEU A 160 -1.82 16.78 0.34
N ARG A 161 -0.61 17.12 -0.05
CA ARG A 161 0.27 18.02 0.71
C ARG A 161 0.14 19.45 0.18
N ARG A 162 0.36 20.47 1.02
CA ARG A 162 0.33 21.89 0.61
C ARG A 162 1.26 22.18 -0.58
N SER A 163 2.42 21.51 -0.66
CA SER A 163 3.38 21.65 -1.77
C SER A 163 2.88 21.08 -3.11
N GLN A 164 1.82 20.28 -3.11
CA GLN A 164 1.21 19.71 -4.31
C GLN A 164 -0.04 20.48 -4.78
N ALA A 165 -0.57 21.37 -3.92
CA ALA A 165 -1.78 22.14 -4.22
C ALA A 165 -1.53 23.38 -5.10
N ILE A 166 -0.28 23.65 -5.48
CA ILE A 166 0.15 24.85 -6.20
C ILE A 166 0.65 24.50 -7.63
N ALA A 167 0.46 23.25 -8.05
CA ALA A 167 0.83 22.82 -9.40
C ALA A 167 -0.39 22.72 -10.32
#